data_6522c6bbeeb695552e757112bb4f9f01
#
_entry.id   6522c6bbeeb695552e757112bb4f9f01
#
_cell.length_a   1.000
_cell.length_b   1.000
_cell.length_c   1.000
_cell.angle_alpha   90.00
_cell.angle_beta   90.00
_cell.angle_gamma   90.00
#
_symmetry.space_group_name_H-M   'P 1'
#
loop_
_entity.id
_entity.type
_entity.pdbx_description
1 polymer ?
#
loop_
_entity_poly.entity_id
_entity_poly.type
_entity_poly.pdbx_seq_one_letter_code
_entity_poly.pdbx_strand_id
1 'polypeptide(L)'
;YKEVQEEKATKTLLRSSEKIFDTVSLAVQKMYEENPYPRYQHADHTSSHFAKPPIEFISLETTIKNLPFTNELSSPKSSQKILIAGCGTGNQIINASRYRNAQITAIDISKNSLAYAARKSQEYKMQNVQLKQLDILNTNQLQDVYDIIECSGVLHHMQDPAKGLAALNSKLKPGGFIKIGLYSELARQKVSAARELIQKLAIQSTPEGIRDFRKQIFNDDLHELKSISILVNDFYSLSECRDLCFHVQEHQFTTKTLQKLLEAENLIFCGFMLPQSIKTAYQQRYPEDHNGT
;
A
#
# COMPACT_ATOMS: atom_id res chain seq x y z
N TYR A 1 14.38 -3.25 23.20
CA TYR A 1 13.49 -3.06 24.37
C TYR A 1 12.91 -1.65 24.43
N LYS A 2 13.73 -0.60 24.19
CA LYS A 2 13.32 0.81 24.18
C LYS A 2 12.24 1.09 23.12
N GLU A 3 12.44 0.67 21.88
CA GLU A 3 11.50 0.86 20.77
C GLU A 3 10.11 0.28 21.08
N VAL A 4 10.05 -0.92 21.67
CA VAL A 4 8.79 -1.56 22.04
C VAL A 4 8.04 -0.75 23.12
N GLN A 5 8.76 -0.12 24.04
CA GLN A 5 8.13 0.74 25.07
C GLN A 5 7.60 2.04 24.46
N GLU A 6 8.34 2.64 23.53
CA GLU A 6 7.91 3.83 22.79
C GLU A 6 6.65 3.55 21.97
N GLU A 7 6.60 2.42 21.26
CA GLU A 7 5.42 1.99 20.50
C GLU A 7 4.20 1.78 21.41
N LYS A 8 4.38 1.13 22.56
CA LYS A 8 3.30 0.94 23.55
C LYS A 8 2.76 2.26 24.10
N ALA A 9 3.65 3.20 24.44
CA ALA A 9 3.25 4.53 24.91
C ALA A 9 2.50 5.29 23.83
N THR A 10 3.00 5.28 22.59
CA THR A 10 2.35 5.94 21.44
C THR A 10 0.97 5.34 21.14
N LYS A 11 0.82 4.02 21.22
CA LYS A 11 -0.45 3.33 21.01
C LYS A 11 -1.56 3.87 21.94
N THR A 12 -1.24 4.18 23.18
CA THR A 12 -2.23 4.71 24.14
C THR A 12 -2.69 6.12 23.81
N LEU A 13 -1.88 6.90 23.10
CA LEU A 13 -2.19 8.27 22.69
C LEU A 13 -3.01 8.34 21.39
N LEU A 14 -2.99 7.27 20.58
CA LEU A 14 -3.76 7.24 19.35
C LEU A 14 -5.24 7.12 19.65
N ARG A 15 -6.00 8.15 19.24
CA ARG A 15 -7.47 8.15 19.36
C ARG A 15 -8.04 7.01 18.50
N SER A 16 -9.00 6.28 19.06
CA SER A 16 -9.76 5.29 18.30
C SER A 16 -10.70 6.02 17.34
N SER A 17 -10.81 5.52 16.12
CA SER A 17 -11.90 5.84 15.22
C SER A 17 -13.22 5.25 15.72
N GLU A 18 -14.30 5.55 15.02
CA GLU A 18 -15.57 4.84 15.19
C GLU A 18 -15.42 3.34 14.98
N LYS A 19 -16.42 2.60 15.48
CA LYS A 19 -16.45 1.16 15.41
C LYS A 19 -16.42 0.68 13.95
N ILE A 20 -15.54 -0.28 13.67
CA ILE A 20 -15.47 -0.96 12.38
C ILE A 20 -16.59 -2.00 12.34
N PHE A 21 -17.34 -2.04 11.25
CA PHE A 21 -18.46 -2.99 11.06
C PHE A 21 -18.18 -4.05 10.00
N ASP A 22 -17.29 -3.78 9.06
CA ASP A 22 -16.89 -4.73 8.02
C ASP A 22 -16.11 -5.91 8.61
N THR A 23 -16.56 -7.12 8.32
CA THR A 23 -16.00 -8.34 8.93
C THR A 23 -14.59 -8.64 8.42
N VAL A 24 -14.30 -8.33 7.14
CA VAL A 24 -12.97 -8.50 6.56
C VAL A 24 -12.03 -7.46 7.14
N SER A 25 -12.45 -6.20 7.23
CA SER A 25 -11.69 -5.13 7.89
C SER A 25 -11.32 -5.50 9.33
N LEU A 26 -12.24 -6.09 10.10
CA LEU A 26 -11.96 -6.57 11.46
C LEU A 26 -10.92 -7.70 11.50
N ALA A 27 -11.00 -8.64 10.56
CA ALA A 27 -10.05 -9.75 10.48
C ALA A 27 -8.66 -9.25 10.05
N VAL A 28 -8.60 -8.33 9.10
CA VAL A 28 -7.36 -7.65 8.66
C VAL A 28 -6.76 -6.84 9.81
N GLN A 29 -7.58 -6.05 10.52
CA GLN A 29 -7.14 -5.31 11.70
C GLN A 29 -6.50 -6.25 12.73
N LYS A 30 -7.17 -7.35 13.09
CA LYS A 30 -6.62 -8.33 14.04
C LYS A 30 -5.27 -8.87 13.58
N MET A 31 -5.16 -9.20 12.29
CA MET A 31 -3.91 -9.72 11.73
C MET A 31 -2.74 -8.74 11.90
N TYR A 32 -2.94 -7.44 11.60
CA TYR A 32 -1.90 -6.41 11.71
C TYR A 32 -1.73 -5.88 13.14
N GLU A 33 -2.72 -6.01 14.02
CA GLU A 33 -2.53 -5.78 15.45
C GLU A 33 -1.60 -6.84 16.07
N GLU A 34 -1.67 -8.10 15.60
CA GLU A 34 -0.76 -9.15 16.04
C GLU A 34 0.64 -9.00 15.43
N ASN A 35 0.72 -8.67 14.14
CA ASN A 35 1.96 -8.60 13.38
C ASN A 35 1.98 -7.38 12.45
N PRO A 36 2.40 -6.20 12.94
CA PRO A 36 2.59 -5.02 12.08
C PRO A 36 3.51 -5.32 10.90
N TYR A 37 3.12 -4.91 9.70
CA TYR A 37 3.83 -5.18 8.44
C TYR A 37 3.90 -3.94 7.54
N PRO A 38 4.96 -3.77 6.74
CA PRO A 38 6.26 -4.46 6.84
C PRO A 38 7.08 -3.94 8.03
N ARG A 39 7.91 -4.80 8.64
CA ARG A 39 8.92 -4.34 9.61
C ARG A 39 10.23 -4.06 8.90
N TYR A 40 10.75 -2.85 9.04
CA TYR A 40 11.97 -2.40 8.38
C TYR A 40 12.86 -1.62 9.34
N GLN A 41 14.18 -1.71 9.14
CA GLN A 41 15.14 -0.91 9.87
C GLN A 41 15.39 0.44 9.19
N HIS A 42 15.52 0.42 7.88
CA HIS A 42 15.79 1.59 7.04
C HIS A 42 14.69 1.76 6.00
N ALA A 43 14.36 3.02 5.69
CA ALA A 43 13.42 3.39 4.64
C ALA A 43 14.05 4.44 3.73
N ASP A 44 13.57 4.53 2.50
CA ASP A 44 13.99 5.55 1.55
C ASP A 44 13.48 6.91 2.02
N HIS A 45 14.42 7.72 2.50
CA HIS A 45 14.17 9.08 2.97
C HIS A 45 14.87 10.09 2.07
N THR A 46 14.11 11.07 1.60
CA THR A 46 14.66 12.18 0.82
C THR A 46 14.90 13.37 1.73
N SER A 47 16.14 13.85 1.78
CA SER A 47 16.45 15.11 2.48
C SER A 47 15.62 16.25 1.90
N SER A 48 15.17 17.19 2.75
CA SER A 48 14.37 18.35 2.35
C SER A 48 15.00 19.18 1.23
N HIS A 49 16.34 19.16 1.12
CA HIS A 49 17.09 19.81 0.06
C HIS A 49 16.81 19.22 -1.33
N PHE A 50 16.56 17.90 -1.41
CA PHE A 50 16.26 17.17 -2.65
C PHE A 50 14.78 16.95 -2.87
N ALA A 51 13.92 17.33 -1.91
CA ALA A 51 12.49 17.21 -2.07
C ALA A 51 12.00 18.12 -3.22
N LYS A 52 11.06 17.59 -4.01
CA LYS A 52 10.51 18.27 -5.18
C LYS A 52 9.00 18.45 -5.07
N PRO A 53 8.41 19.42 -5.79
CA PRO A 53 6.95 19.49 -5.89
C PRO A 53 6.38 18.17 -6.38
N PRO A 54 5.22 17.73 -5.84
CA PRO A 54 4.60 16.47 -6.24
C PRO A 54 4.38 16.33 -7.74
N ILE A 55 4.11 17.42 -8.44
CA ILE A 55 3.92 17.48 -9.89
C ILE A 55 5.11 16.91 -10.68
N GLU A 56 6.35 17.13 -10.21
CA GLU A 56 7.52 16.60 -10.91
C GLU A 56 7.53 15.06 -10.87
N PHE A 57 7.11 14.45 -9.76
CA PHE A 57 6.99 13.00 -9.67
C PHE A 57 5.85 12.47 -10.53
N ILE A 58 4.68 13.09 -10.47
CA ILE A 58 3.52 12.70 -11.27
C ILE A 58 3.86 12.75 -12.76
N SER A 59 4.53 13.80 -13.22
CA SER A 59 4.95 13.95 -14.62
C SER A 59 5.93 12.86 -15.07
N LEU A 60 6.80 12.37 -14.16
CA LEU A 60 7.73 11.28 -14.46
C LEU A 60 7.06 9.89 -14.39
N GLU A 61 6.09 9.75 -13.51
CA GLU A 61 5.40 8.49 -13.24
C GLU A 61 4.30 8.18 -14.25
N THR A 62 3.69 9.21 -14.88
CA THR A 62 2.62 9.06 -15.86
C THR A 62 3.14 8.80 -17.27
N THR A 63 2.33 8.12 -18.08
CA THR A 63 2.60 7.88 -19.52
C THR A 63 1.83 8.83 -20.42
N ILE A 64 0.78 9.46 -19.91
CA ILE A 64 -0.04 10.40 -20.68
C ILE A 64 0.70 11.73 -20.82
N LYS A 65 0.91 12.16 -22.06
CA LYS A 65 1.48 13.48 -22.36
C LYS A 65 0.40 14.55 -22.19
N ASN A 66 0.80 15.73 -21.71
CA ASN A 66 -0.07 16.92 -21.59
C ASN A 66 -1.27 16.73 -20.64
N LEU A 67 -1.08 16.03 -19.50
CA LEU A 67 -2.09 16.01 -18.45
C LEU A 67 -2.45 17.44 -18.02
N PRO A 68 -3.73 17.80 -17.94
CA PRO A 68 -4.14 19.11 -17.43
C PRO A 68 -3.95 19.16 -15.94
N PHE A 69 -2.80 19.65 -15.50
CA PHE A 69 -2.56 19.89 -14.07
C PHE A 69 -3.29 21.14 -13.60
N THR A 70 -3.89 21.07 -12.43
CA THR A 70 -4.44 22.26 -11.78
C THR A 70 -3.31 23.25 -11.42
N ASN A 71 -3.63 24.55 -11.41
CA ASN A 71 -2.67 25.59 -11.03
C ASN A 71 -2.09 25.35 -9.62
N GLU A 72 -2.86 24.74 -8.71
CA GLU A 72 -2.42 24.42 -7.35
C GLU A 72 -1.34 23.33 -7.35
N LEU A 73 -1.52 22.26 -8.13
CA LEU A 73 -0.51 21.20 -8.26
C LEU A 73 0.74 21.67 -8.99
N SER A 74 0.58 22.60 -9.92
CA SER A 74 1.70 23.15 -10.71
C SER A 74 2.53 24.19 -9.94
N SER A 75 1.98 24.76 -8.86
CA SER A 75 2.66 25.80 -8.11
C SER A 75 3.68 25.23 -7.12
N PRO A 76 4.98 25.53 -7.25
CA PRO A 76 5.99 25.05 -6.29
C PRO A 76 5.85 25.64 -4.89
N LYS A 77 5.03 26.68 -4.72
CA LYS A 77 4.80 27.38 -3.45
C LYS A 77 3.54 26.90 -2.73
N SER A 78 2.62 26.21 -3.40
CA SER A 78 1.39 25.72 -2.76
C SER A 78 1.71 24.53 -1.85
N SER A 79 1.01 24.46 -0.72
CA SER A 79 1.07 23.31 0.17
C SER A 79 0.06 22.28 -0.31
N GLN A 80 0.54 21.11 -0.77
CA GLN A 80 -0.34 20.02 -1.17
C GLN A 80 -0.76 19.16 0.01
N LYS A 81 -2.01 18.72 0.02
CA LYS A 81 -2.53 17.75 0.96
C LYS A 81 -2.45 16.36 0.36
N ILE A 82 -1.77 15.46 1.06
CA ILE A 82 -1.56 14.08 0.63
C ILE A 82 -2.21 13.15 1.64
N LEU A 83 -3.01 12.21 1.16
CA LEU A 83 -3.53 11.10 1.95
C LEU A 83 -2.71 9.84 1.64
N ILE A 84 -2.18 9.20 2.67
CA ILE A 84 -1.61 7.85 2.58
C ILE A 84 -2.59 6.91 3.28
N ALA A 85 -3.31 6.11 2.49
CA ALA A 85 -4.36 5.23 2.97
C ALA A 85 -3.85 3.79 3.10
N GLY A 86 -3.95 3.23 4.32
CA GLY A 86 -3.34 1.97 4.68
C GLY A 86 -1.82 2.09 4.78
N CYS A 87 -1.35 3.06 5.58
CA CYS A 87 0.07 3.38 5.68
C CYS A 87 0.91 2.29 6.38
N GLY A 88 0.27 1.29 6.99
CA GLY A 88 0.95 0.23 7.73
C GLY A 88 1.94 0.77 8.75
N THR A 89 3.13 0.24 8.75
CA THR A 89 4.24 0.65 9.61
C THR A 89 4.96 1.93 9.17
N GLY A 90 4.44 2.61 8.11
CA GLY A 90 4.85 3.96 7.74
C GLY A 90 5.98 4.06 6.71
N ASN A 91 6.35 2.98 6.01
CA ASN A 91 7.37 3.06 4.96
C ASN A 91 6.97 4.09 3.89
N GLN A 92 5.72 4.10 3.45
CA GLN A 92 5.20 5.07 2.48
C GLN A 92 5.24 6.51 3.03
N ILE A 93 5.05 6.69 4.34
CA ILE A 93 5.15 8.00 5.00
C ILE A 93 6.57 8.54 4.86
N ILE A 94 7.59 7.71 5.18
CA ILE A 94 8.98 8.13 5.07
C ILE A 94 9.35 8.41 3.61
N ASN A 95 8.88 7.59 2.68
CA ASN A 95 9.08 7.82 1.26
C ASN A 95 8.43 9.13 0.76
N ALA A 96 7.31 9.56 1.38
CA ALA A 96 6.66 10.83 1.05
C ALA A 96 7.48 12.07 1.46
N SER A 97 8.62 11.91 2.16
CA SER A 97 9.61 12.97 2.37
C SER A 97 10.14 13.56 1.07
N ARG A 98 10.00 12.86 -0.06
CA ARG A 98 10.32 13.34 -1.40
C ARG A 98 9.46 14.52 -1.86
N TYR A 99 8.29 14.72 -1.26
CA TYR A 99 7.35 15.78 -1.63
C TYR A 99 7.66 17.08 -0.87
N ARG A 100 7.99 18.13 -1.59
CA ARG A 100 8.21 19.47 -1.03
C ARG A 100 6.87 20.11 -0.67
N ASN A 101 6.81 20.78 0.47
CA ASN A 101 5.63 21.53 0.94
C ASN A 101 4.35 20.66 1.06
N ALA A 102 4.48 19.36 1.36
CA ALA A 102 3.35 18.48 1.54
C ALA A 102 2.86 18.47 3.00
N GLN A 103 1.53 18.38 3.18
CA GLN A 103 0.89 18.03 4.45
C GLN A 103 0.34 16.62 4.31
N ILE A 104 0.82 15.70 5.11
CA ILE A 104 0.52 14.28 5.00
C ILE A 104 -0.49 13.89 6.08
N THR A 105 -1.63 13.36 5.67
CA THR A 105 -2.52 12.58 6.52
C THR A 105 -2.29 11.11 6.21
N ALA A 106 -1.94 10.31 7.20
CA ALA A 106 -1.75 8.88 7.02
C ALA A 106 -2.75 8.12 7.89
N ILE A 107 -3.48 7.21 7.28
CA ILE A 107 -4.49 6.40 7.95
C ILE A 107 -4.15 4.92 7.87
N ASP A 108 -4.45 4.20 8.93
CA ASP A 108 -4.37 2.74 8.98
C ASP A 108 -5.39 2.19 9.98
N ILE A 109 -5.81 0.96 9.77
CA ILE A 109 -6.78 0.28 10.62
C ILE A 109 -6.15 -0.25 11.92
N SER A 110 -4.84 -0.53 11.91
CA SER A 110 -4.08 -1.10 13.02
C SER A 110 -3.38 -0.02 13.85
N LYS A 111 -3.69 0.04 15.14
CA LYS A 111 -2.97 0.91 16.10
C LYS A 111 -1.52 0.49 16.30
N ASN A 112 -1.22 -0.81 16.25
CA ASN A 112 0.14 -1.29 16.39
C ASN A 112 0.99 -0.88 15.18
N SER A 113 0.45 -0.94 13.97
CA SER A 113 1.10 -0.42 12.77
C SER A 113 1.33 1.09 12.87
N LEU A 114 0.34 1.85 13.30
CA LEU A 114 0.45 3.30 13.47
C LEU A 114 1.44 3.70 14.57
N ALA A 115 1.53 2.94 15.67
CA ALA A 115 2.52 3.19 16.72
C ALA A 115 3.95 3.01 16.19
N TYR A 116 4.18 1.98 15.38
CA TYR A 116 5.44 1.79 14.68
C TYR A 116 5.72 2.93 13.69
N ALA A 117 4.71 3.31 12.88
CA ALA A 117 4.81 4.42 11.94
C ALA A 117 5.15 5.75 12.63
N ALA A 118 4.54 6.03 13.79
CA ALA A 118 4.82 7.22 14.58
C ALA A 118 6.28 7.26 15.05
N ARG A 119 6.79 6.14 15.60
CA ARG A 119 8.19 6.03 16.02
C ARG A 119 9.14 6.28 14.85
N LYS A 120 8.87 5.64 13.70
CA LYS A 120 9.67 5.84 12.49
C LYS A 120 9.58 7.29 11.97
N SER A 121 8.42 7.89 11.97
CA SER A 121 8.27 9.30 11.58
C SER A 121 9.09 10.24 12.48
N GLN A 122 9.18 9.97 13.78
CA GLN A 122 10.05 10.71 14.70
C GLN A 122 11.54 10.47 14.42
N GLU A 123 11.94 9.20 14.20
CA GLU A 123 13.32 8.82 13.85
C GLU A 123 13.81 9.57 12.59
N TYR A 124 12.94 9.66 11.58
CA TYR A 124 13.24 10.38 10.33
C TYR A 124 12.86 11.88 10.37
N LYS A 125 12.48 12.41 11.54
CA LYS A 125 12.17 13.85 11.75
C LYS A 125 11.06 14.38 10.83
N MET A 126 10.09 13.55 10.49
CA MET A 126 8.91 13.95 9.70
C MET A 126 7.96 14.78 10.56
N GLN A 127 7.90 16.11 10.33
CA GLN A 127 7.08 17.03 11.13
C GLN A 127 5.71 17.35 10.52
N ASN A 128 5.51 16.98 9.27
CA ASN A 128 4.35 17.32 8.46
C ASN A 128 3.36 16.16 8.32
N VAL A 129 3.34 15.23 9.26
CA VAL A 129 2.54 14.00 9.22
C VAL A 129 1.53 13.97 10.35
N GLN A 130 0.27 13.73 10.02
CA GLN A 130 -0.81 13.42 10.94
C GLN A 130 -1.22 11.96 10.79
N LEU A 131 -1.11 11.18 11.87
CA LEU A 131 -1.52 9.77 11.90
C LEU A 131 -2.94 9.65 12.48
N LYS A 132 -3.79 8.84 11.84
CA LYS A 132 -5.15 8.55 12.32
C LYS A 132 -5.47 7.07 12.18
N GLN A 133 -6.01 6.45 13.23
CA GLN A 133 -6.61 5.14 13.09
C GLN A 133 -7.95 5.30 12.36
N LEU A 134 -8.07 4.76 11.15
CA LEU A 134 -9.28 4.86 10.35
C LEU A 134 -9.34 3.74 9.31
N ASP A 135 -10.52 3.15 9.15
CA ASP A 135 -10.82 2.29 8.00
C ASP A 135 -11.01 3.15 6.75
N ILE A 136 -10.53 2.70 5.59
CA ILE A 136 -10.73 3.37 4.30
C ILE A 136 -12.23 3.57 4.01
N LEU A 137 -13.08 2.62 4.39
CA LEU A 137 -14.54 2.74 4.22
C LEU A 137 -15.15 3.90 5.01
N ASN A 138 -14.44 4.43 5.99
CA ASN A 138 -14.86 5.55 6.84
C ASN A 138 -14.12 6.86 6.54
N THR A 139 -13.54 7.02 5.34
CA THR A 139 -12.82 8.24 4.96
C THR A 139 -13.70 9.49 4.93
N ASN A 140 -15.03 9.34 4.91
CA ASN A 140 -15.99 10.44 5.10
C ASN A 140 -15.76 11.21 6.41
N GLN A 141 -15.15 10.60 7.44
CA GLN A 141 -14.79 11.26 8.72
C GLN A 141 -13.56 12.19 8.58
N LEU A 142 -12.82 12.11 7.47
CA LEU A 142 -11.77 13.07 7.18
C LEU A 142 -12.38 14.39 6.74
N GLN A 143 -11.96 15.48 7.39
CA GLN A 143 -12.47 16.82 7.07
C GLN A 143 -11.91 17.35 5.75
N ASP A 144 -10.67 16.97 5.46
CA ASP A 144 -9.96 17.44 4.28
C ASP A 144 -10.34 16.67 3.01
N VAL A 145 -10.05 17.30 1.87
CA VAL A 145 -9.89 16.69 0.55
C VAL A 145 -8.44 16.84 0.12
N TYR A 146 -7.98 15.93 -0.73
CA TYR A 146 -6.56 15.75 -0.99
C TYR A 146 -6.21 15.97 -2.47
N ASP A 147 -5.04 16.52 -2.68
CA ASP A 147 -4.47 16.71 -4.02
C ASP A 147 -3.93 15.38 -4.58
N ILE A 148 -3.39 14.55 -3.68
CA ILE A 148 -2.84 13.23 -4.01
C ILE A 148 -3.30 12.23 -2.96
N ILE A 149 -3.70 11.03 -3.40
CA ILE A 149 -3.98 9.89 -2.54
C ILE A 149 -3.06 8.74 -2.93
N GLU A 150 -2.29 8.22 -1.98
CA GLU A 150 -1.48 7.01 -2.16
C GLU A 150 -2.11 5.86 -1.37
N CYS A 151 -2.40 4.75 -2.06
CA CYS A 151 -2.97 3.54 -1.47
C CYS A 151 -2.32 2.31 -2.12
N SER A 152 -1.27 1.80 -1.52
CA SER A 152 -0.51 0.65 -2.04
C SER A 152 -0.54 -0.51 -1.07
N GLY A 153 -0.87 -1.70 -1.57
CA GLY A 153 -0.89 -2.91 -0.74
C GLY A 153 -2.15 -3.04 0.14
N VAL A 154 -3.28 -2.41 -0.22
CA VAL A 154 -4.45 -2.32 0.67
C VAL A 154 -5.75 -2.75 -0.01
N LEU A 155 -6.15 -2.10 -1.11
CA LEU A 155 -7.47 -2.32 -1.73
C LEU A 155 -7.74 -3.79 -2.08
N HIS A 156 -6.72 -4.52 -2.47
CA HIS A 156 -6.84 -5.94 -2.79
C HIS A 156 -7.09 -6.84 -1.56
N HIS A 157 -6.97 -6.29 -0.37
CA HIS A 157 -7.27 -6.99 0.89
C HIS A 157 -8.64 -6.62 1.49
N MET A 158 -9.36 -5.70 0.88
CA MET A 158 -10.70 -5.33 1.30
C MET A 158 -11.74 -6.35 0.84
N GLN A 159 -12.88 -6.43 1.51
CA GLN A 159 -13.99 -7.27 1.07
C GLN A 159 -14.47 -6.86 -0.33
N ASP A 160 -14.53 -5.56 -0.57
CA ASP A 160 -14.92 -4.95 -1.85
C ASP A 160 -13.94 -3.82 -2.21
N PRO A 161 -12.95 -4.09 -3.10
CA PRO A 161 -12.00 -3.08 -3.55
C PRO A 161 -12.65 -1.86 -4.23
N ALA A 162 -13.81 -2.04 -4.88
CA ALA A 162 -14.49 -0.94 -5.55
C ALA A 162 -15.05 0.06 -4.53
N LYS A 163 -15.63 -0.42 -3.43
CA LYS A 163 -16.07 0.45 -2.33
C LYS A 163 -14.90 1.20 -1.70
N GLY A 164 -13.75 0.54 -1.56
CA GLY A 164 -12.53 1.17 -1.06
C GLY A 164 -12.07 2.31 -1.99
N LEU A 165 -12.03 2.05 -3.30
CA LEU A 165 -11.66 3.07 -4.29
C LEU A 165 -12.66 4.23 -4.31
N ALA A 166 -13.98 3.96 -4.28
CA ALA A 166 -15.02 4.98 -4.21
C ALA A 166 -14.87 5.87 -2.98
N ALA A 167 -14.61 5.27 -1.81
CA ALA A 167 -14.38 6.01 -0.57
C ALA A 167 -13.16 6.94 -0.66
N LEU A 168 -12.05 6.48 -1.27
CA LEU A 168 -10.87 7.30 -1.52
C LEU A 168 -11.14 8.39 -2.55
N ASN A 169 -11.80 8.06 -3.65
CA ASN A 169 -12.13 9.02 -4.71
C ASN A 169 -13.02 10.15 -4.22
N SER A 170 -13.94 9.87 -3.28
CA SER A 170 -14.77 10.90 -2.63
C SER A 170 -13.95 11.97 -1.88
N LYS A 171 -12.69 11.69 -1.57
CA LYS A 171 -11.75 12.59 -0.89
C LYS A 171 -10.70 13.19 -1.83
N LEU A 172 -10.74 12.84 -3.10
CA LEU A 172 -9.86 13.41 -4.10
C LEU A 172 -10.40 14.76 -4.59
N LYS A 173 -9.55 15.76 -4.69
CA LYS A 173 -9.90 17.02 -5.35
C LYS A 173 -10.10 16.81 -6.85
N PRO A 174 -10.96 17.59 -7.51
CA PRO A 174 -11.02 17.61 -8.98
C PRO A 174 -9.63 17.87 -9.58
N GLY A 175 -9.20 17.01 -10.52
CA GLY A 175 -7.87 17.06 -11.12
C GLY A 175 -6.72 16.54 -10.22
N GLY A 176 -7.05 15.95 -9.07
CA GLY A 176 -6.09 15.27 -8.21
C GLY A 176 -5.69 13.89 -8.75
N PHE A 177 -4.72 13.26 -8.09
CA PHE A 177 -4.16 11.97 -8.50
C PHE A 177 -4.29 10.90 -7.42
N ILE A 178 -4.68 9.70 -7.83
CA ILE A 178 -4.65 8.50 -6.97
C ILE A 178 -3.57 7.56 -7.50
N LYS A 179 -2.64 7.18 -6.61
CA LYS A 179 -1.64 6.15 -6.83
C LYS A 179 -2.09 4.89 -6.08
N ILE A 180 -2.36 3.82 -6.81
CA ILE A 180 -2.77 2.54 -6.23
C ILE A 180 -1.76 1.44 -6.53
N GLY A 181 -1.48 0.60 -5.54
CA GLY A 181 -0.69 -0.62 -5.68
C GLY A 181 -1.58 -1.83 -5.49
N LEU A 182 -1.74 -2.64 -6.56
CA LEU A 182 -2.60 -3.82 -6.59
C LEU A 182 -1.81 -5.05 -7.01
N TYR A 183 -2.32 -6.23 -6.67
CA TYR A 183 -1.70 -7.49 -7.08
C TYR A 183 -2.18 -7.91 -8.47
N SER A 184 -1.20 -8.16 -9.36
CA SER A 184 -1.45 -8.73 -10.68
C SER A 184 -1.78 -10.22 -10.56
N GLU A 185 -2.85 -10.66 -11.22
CA GLU A 185 -3.22 -12.08 -11.31
C GLU A 185 -2.06 -12.93 -11.85
N LEU A 186 -1.41 -12.46 -12.91
CA LEU A 186 -0.28 -13.16 -13.51
C LEU A 186 0.92 -13.28 -12.55
N ALA A 187 1.25 -12.21 -11.85
CA ALA A 187 2.39 -12.20 -10.93
C ALA A 187 2.13 -13.00 -9.65
N ARG A 188 0.87 -13.20 -9.27
CA ARG A 188 0.48 -13.88 -8.03
C ARG A 188 0.21 -15.38 -8.18
N GLN A 189 0.32 -15.97 -9.38
CA GLN A 189 0.00 -17.39 -9.62
C GLN A 189 0.66 -18.36 -8.63
N LYS A 190 1.94 -18.15 -8.31
CA LYS A 190 2.66 -19.02 -7.36
C LYS A 190 2.15 -18.86 -5.92
N VAL A 191 1.79 -17.63 -5.54
CA VAL A 191 1.21 -17.35 -4.23
C VAL A 191 -0.20 -17.93 -4.14
N SER A 192 -1.00 -17.85 -5.20
CA SER A 192 -2.33 -18.47 -5.29
C SER A 192 -2.25 -19.98 -5.09
N ALA A 193 -1.33 -20.64 -5.77
CA ALA A 193 -1.09 -22.09 -5.60
C ALA A 193 -0.71 -22.44 -4.15
N ALA A 194 0.13 -21.61 -3.51
CA ALA A 194 0.49 -21.81 -2.10
C ALA A 194 -0.73 -21.65 -1.18
N ARG A 195 -1.56 -20.62 -1.40
CA ARG A 195 -2.78 -20.38 -0.61
C ARG A 195 -3.79 -21.52 -0.76
N GLU A 196 -3.99 -22.03 -1.97
CA GLU A 196 -4.82 -23.21 -2.24
C GLU A 196 -4.34 -24.45 -1.49
N LEU A 197 -3.02 -24.69 -1.49
CA LEU A 197 -2.43 -25.82 -0.78
C LEU A 197 -2.53 -25.66 0.73
N ILE A 198 -2.27 -24.47 1.27
CA ILE A 198 -2.46 -24.14 2.69
C ILE A 198 -3.91 -24.44 3.12
N GLN A 199 -4.89 -24.03 2.31
CA GLN A 199 -6.30 -24.30 2.58
C GLN A 199 -6.60 -25.80 2.50
N LYS A 200 -6.13 -26.49 1.47
CA LYS A 200 -6.31 -27.95 1.27
C LYS A 200 -5.73 -28.77 2.42
N LEU A 201 -4.55 -28.37 2.92
CA LEU A 201 -3.88 -29.05 4.04
C LEU A 201 -4.31 -28.52 5.42
N ALA A 202 -5.26 -27.57 5.47
CA ALA A 202 -5.75 -26.92 6.68
C ALA A 202 -4.64 -26.36 7.58
N ILE A 203 -3.55 -25.84 6.98
CA ILE A 203 -2.42 -25.26 7.70
C ILE A 203 -2.89 -23.98 8.40
N GLN A 204 -2.69 -23.92 9.71
CA GLN A 204 -3.15 -22.79 10.50
C GLN A 204 -2.24 -21.57 10.35
N SER A 205 -2.83 -20.36 10.33
CA SER A 205 -2.09 -19.08 10.31
C SER A 205 -1.50 -18.72 11.70
N THR A 206 -0.97 -19.72 12.40
CA THR A 206 -0.24 -19.54 13.67
C THR A 206 1.25 -19.46 13.41
N PRO A 207 2.05 -18.92 14.34
CA PRO A 207 3.51 -18.92 14.21
C PRO A 207 4.10 -20.32 13.94
N GLU A 208 3.55 -21.35 14.58
CA GLU A 208 3.93 -22.76 14.41
C GLU A 208 3.57 -23.25 13.00
N GLY A 209 2.33 -23.09 12.58
CA GLY A 209 1.86 -23.52 11.26
C GLY A 209 2.63 -22.86 10.13
N ILE A 210 2.94 -21.56 10.24
CA ILE A 210 3.75 -20.84 9.24
C ILE A 210 5.19 -21.36 9.21
N ARG A 211 5.80 -21.65 10.37
CA ARG A 211 7.15 -22.24 10.43
C ARG A 211 7.19 -23.62 9.80
N ASP A 212 6.19 -24.45 10.10
CA ASP A 212 6.10 -25.81 9.55
C ASP A 212 5.88 -25.78 8.02
N PHE A 213 5.01 -24.91 7.54
CA PHE A 213 4.83 -24.68 6.10
C PHE A 213 6.14 -24.29 5.40
N ARG A 214 6.85 -23.30 5.95
CA ARG A 214 8.16 -22.89 5.41
C ARG A 214 9.18 -24.03 5.44
N LYS A 215 9.22 -24.81 6.53
CA LYS A 215 10.12 -25.94 6.68
C LYS A 215 9.84 -27.02 5.63
N GLN A 216 8.58 -27.34 5.34
CA GLN A 216 8.20 -28.30 4.29
C GLN A 216 8.69 -27.84 2.90
N ILE A 217 8.59 -26.53 2.60
CA ILE A 217 9.12 -25.99 1.34
C ILE A 217 10.66 -26.08 1.27
N PHE A 218 11.36 -25.77 2.37
CA PHE A 218 12.82 -25.86 2.41
C PHE A 218 13.33 -27.28 2.35
N ASN A 219 12.63 -28.25 2.93
CA ASN A 219 12.96 -29.67 2.88
C ASN A 219 12.57 -30.34 1.56
N ASP A 220 11.97 -29.60 0.62
CA ASP A 220 11.47 -30.09 -0.66
C ASP A 220 10.23 -31.00 -0.58
N ASP A 221 9.58 -31.08 0.59
CA ASP A 221 8.34 -31.84 0.78
C ASP A 221 7.19 -31.25 -0.06
N LEU A 222 7.25 -29.93 -0.33
CA LEU A 222 6.35 -29.17 -1.19
C LEU A 222 7.12 -28.56 -2.38
N HIS A 223 7.81 -29.39 -3.16
CA HIS A 223 8.72 -29.02 -4.25
C HIS A 223 8.07 -28.09 -5.29
N GLU A 224 6.79 -28.25 -5.57
CA GLU A 224 6.00 -27.40 -6.48
C GLU A 224 5.94 -25.92 -6.06
N LEU A 225 6.09 -25.65 -4.76
CA LEU A 225 6.12 -24.30 -4.19
C LEU A 225 7.53 -23.75 -3.98
N LYS A 226 8.58 -24.48 -4.27
CA LYS A 226 9.97 -24.07 -4.05
C LYS A 226 10.30 -22.72 -4.69
N SER A 227 9.67 -22.41 -5.81
CA SER A 227 9.85 -21.12 -6.49
C SER A 227 9.41 -19.91 -5.65
N ILE A 228 8.51 -20.06 -4.69
CA ILE A 228 8.12 -18.96 -3.79
C ILE A 228 9.29 -18.51 -2.94
N SER A 229 10.07 -19.47 -2.38
CA SER A 229 11.23 -19.14 -1.54
C SER A 229 12.38 -18.49 -2.33
N ILE A 230 12.42 -18.66 -3.66
CA ILE A 230 13.45 -18.10 -4.51
C ILE A 230 13.06 -16.73 -5.06
N LEU A 231 11.79 -16.56 -5.41
CA LEU A 231 11.32 -15.38 -6.15
C LEU A 231 10.82 -14.25 -5.23
N VAL A 232 10.50 -14.55 -3.97
CA VAL A 232 9.85 -13.60 -3.06
C VAL A 232 10.60 -13.50 -1.74
N ASN A 233 11.22 -12.35 -1.50
CA ASN A 233 11.95 -12.08 -0.25
C ASN A 233 11.04 -12.18 1.00
N ASP A 234 9.77 -11.85 0.86
CA ASP A 234 8.77 -11.86 1.93
C ASP A 234 8.53 -13.25 2.53
N PHE A 235 9.03 -14.30 1.88
CA PHE A 235 8.93 -15.67 2.39
C PHE A 235 9.79 -15.92 3.64
N TYR A 236 10.85 -15.13 3.87
CA TYR A 236 11.89 -15.45 4.86
C TYR A 236 11.59 -15.03 6.29
N SER A 237 10.73 -14.06 6.52
CA SER A 237 10.27 -13.72 7.87
C SER A 237 8.88 -14.29 8.16
N LEU A 238 8.54 -14.40 9.45
CA LEU A 238 7.24 -14.93 9.86
C LEU A 238 6.09 -13.98 9.47
N SER A 239 6.27 -12.67 9.72
CA SER A 239 5.27 -11.66 9.44
C SER A 239 5.06 -11.46 7.94
N GLU A 240 6.14 -11.49 7.16
CA GLU A 240 6.09 -11.36 5.71
C GLU A 240 5.48 -12.59 5.05
N CYS A 241 5.87 -13.80 5.47
CA CYS A 241 5.27 -15.03 4.98
C CYS A 241 3.78 -15.13 5.34
N ARG A 242 3.39 -14.62 6.53
CA ARG A 242 1.97 -14.53 6.93
C ARG A 242 1.21 -13.61 6.01
N ASP A 243 1.73 -12.44 5.71
CA ASP A 243 1.13 -11.49 4.78
C ASP A 243 1.01 -12.08 3.37
N LEU A 244 2.10 -12.69 2.88
CA LEU A 244 2.19 -13.26 1.54
C LEU A 244 1.21 -14.41 1.30
N CYS A 245 1.22 -15.42 2.19
CA CYS A 245 0.55 -16.71 1.94
C CYS A 245 -0.69 -16.94 2.80
N PHE A 246 -0.82 -16.30 3.97
CA PHE A 246 -1.85 -16.54 4.96
C PHE A 246 -2.79 -15.35 5.17
N HIS A 247 -2.75 -14.36 4.29
CA HIS A 247 -3.64 -13.20 4.41
C HIS A 247 -5.12 -13.62 4.30
N VAL A 248 -5.98 -13.01 5.12
CA VAL A 248 -7.41 -13.39 5.24
C VAL A 248 -8.20 -13.16 3.96
N GLN A 249 -7.84 -12.13 3.18
CA GLN A 249 -8.49 -11.77 1.92
C GLN A 249 -7.48 -11.27 0.90
N GLU A 250 -7.60 -11.70 -0.35
CA GLU A 250 -6.80 -11.20 -1.46
C GLU A 250 -7.58 -11.23 -2.77
N HIS A 251 -7.68 -10.08 -3.43
CA HIS A 251 -8.14 -9.95 -4.80
C HIS A 251 -6.94 -9.76 -5.73
N GLN A 252 -7.07 -10.26 -6.96
CA GLN A 252 -6.07 -10.13 -8.00
C GLN A 252 -6.68 -9.46 -9.22
N PHE A 253 -5.86 -8.69 -9.93
CA PHE A 253 -6.33 -7.83 -11.00
C PHE A 253 -5.62 -8.14 -12.32
N THR A 254 -6.40 -8.15 -13.40
CA THR A 254 -5.92 -8.01 -14.76
C THR A 254 -6.02 -6.54 -15.18
N THR A 255 -5.37 -6.13 -16.27
CA THR A 255 -5.54 -4.78 -16.85
C THR A 255 -7.01 -4.49 -17.15
N LYS A 256 -7.76 -5.49 -17.65
CA LYS A 256 -9.20 -5.36 -17.95
C LYS A 256 -10.05 -5.15 -16.69
N THR A 257 -9.79 -5.85 -15.60
CA THR A 257 -10.53 -5.66 -14.35
C THR A 257 -10.17 -4.36 -13.67
N LEU A 258 -8.90 -3.93 -13.77
CA LEU A 258 -8.45 -2.62 -13.30
C LEU A 258 -9.15 -1.49 -14.09
N GLN A 259 -9.21 -1.59 -15.41
CA GLN A 259 -9.88 -0.60 -16.24
C GLN A 259 -11.33 -0.41 -15.82
N LYS A 260 -12.10 -1.49 -15.65
CA LYS A 260 -13.47 -1.43 -15.17
C LYS A 260 -13.62 -0.76 -13.81
N LEU A 261 -12.67 -1.04 -12.90
CA LEU A 261 -12.65 -0.44 -11.56
C LEU A 261 -12.45 1.08 -11.64
N LEU A 262 -11.57 1.56 -12.52
CA LEU A 262 -11.32 2.98 -12.72
C LEU A 262 -12.49 3.68 -13.43
N GLU A 263 -13.06 3.06 -14.47
CA GLU A 263 -14.21 3.59 -15.21
C GLU A 263 -15.44 3.80 -14.31
N ALA A 264 -15.70 2.86 -13.39
CA ALA A 264 -16.81 2.96 -12.44
C ALA A 264 -16.71 4.20 -11.54
N GLU A 265 -15.50 4.70 -11.30
CA GLU A 265 -15.22 5.88 -10.49
C GLU A 265 -14.92 7.14 -11.32
N ASN A 266 -15.09 7.11 -12.63
CA ASN A 266 -14.74 8.19 -13.56
C ASN A 266 -13.27 8.61 -13.44
N LEU A 267 -12.37 7.68 -13.15
CA LEU A 267 -10.93 7.91 -13.06
C LEU A 267 -10.27 7.63 -14.41
N ILE A 268 -9.32 8.47 -14.78
CA ILE A 268 -8.53 8.31 -16.01
C ILE A 268 -7.25 7.56 -15.65
N PHE A 269 -6.98 6.46 -16.36
CA PHE A 269 -5.72 5.74 -16.20
C PHE A 269 -4.55 6.57 -16.72
N CYS A 270 -3.60 6.92 -15.88
CA CYS A 270 -2.46 7.77 -16.22
C CYS A 270 -1.17 6.99 -16.52
N GLY A 271 -1.15 5.70 -16.27
CA GLY A 271 -0.01 4.82 -16.57
C GLY A 271 0.40 3.93 -15.41
N PHE A 272 1.26 2.96 -15.72
CA PHE A 272 1.90 2.10 -14.74
C PHE A 272 3.21 2.71 -14.25
N MET A 273 3.43 2.64 -12.94
CA MET A 273 4.69 3.01 -12.33
C MET A 273 5.70 1.87 -12.47
N LEU A 274 6.44 1.88 -13.55
CA LEU A 274 7.42 0.86 -13.90
C LEU A 274 8.80 1.51 -14.14
N PRO A 275 9.90 0.77 -13.93
CA PRO A 275 11.23 1.21 -14.36
C PRO A 275 11.23 1.59 -15.85
N GLN A 276 11.97 2.64 -16.20
CA GLN A 276 11.99 3.14 -17.59
C GLN A 276 12.49 2.07 -18.58
N SER A 277 13.39 1.19 -18.17
CA SER A 277 13.85 0.06 -18.99
C SER A 277 12.71 -0.89 -19.39
N ILE A 278 11.78 -1.17 -18.47
CA ILE A 278 10.61 -2.01 -18.74
C ILE A 278 9.64 -1.29 -19.67
N LYS A 279 9.37 0.00 -19.43
CA LYS A 279 8.51 0.82 -20.31
C LYS A 279 9.07 0.84 -21.74
N THR A 280 10.37 1.06 -21.88
CA THR A 280 11.04 1.08 -23.19
C THR A 280 10.96 -0.27 -23.90
N ALA A 281 11.25 -1.37 -23.20
CA ALA A 281 11.17 -2.72 -23.76
C ALA A 281 9.73 -3.06 -24.19
N TYR A 282 8.73 -2.65 -23.39
CA TYR A 282 7.32 -2.82 -23.75
C TYR A 282 6.95 -2.06 -25.02
N GLN A 283 7.29 -0.78 -25.11
CA GLN A 283 7.01 0.07 -26.28
C GLN A 283 7.68 -0.45 -27.56
N GLN A 284 8.90 -0.98 -27.45
CA GLN A 284 9.58 -1.62 -28.60
C GLN A 284 8.86 -2.86 -29.09
N ARG A 285 8.29 -3.65 -28.16
CA ARG A 285 7.60 -4.90 -28.48
C ARG A 285 6.16 -4.68 -28.96
N TYR A 286 5.51 -3.63 -28.48
CA TYR A 286 4.12 -3.30 -28.74
C TYR A 286 3.98 -1.82 -29.15
N PRO A 287 4.50 -1.43 -30.33
CA PRO A 287 4.56 -0.01 -30.74
C PRO A 287 3.19 0.62 -30.95
N GLU A 288 2.16 -0.19 -31.22
CA GLU A 288 0.77 0.29 -31.44
C GLU A 288 0.02 0.53 -30.11
N ASP A 289 0.50 0.01 -28.99
CA ASP A 289 -0.09 0.26 -27.69
C ASP A 289 0.51 1.53 -27.06
N HIS A 290 -0.06 2.67 -27.44
CA HIS A 290 0.41 3.99 -26.98
C HIS A 290 0.14 4.27 -25.51
N ASN A 291 -0.80 3.53 -24.89
CA ASN A 291 -1.18 3.71 -23.49
C ASN A 291 -0.43 2.76 -22.54
N GLY A 292 0.20 1.71 -23.06
CA GLY A 292 0.91 0.71 -22.26
C GLY A 292 -0.01 -0.13 -21.38
N THR A 293 -1.21 -0.52 -21.91
CA THR A 293 -2.26 -1.22 -21.15
C THR A 293 -2.39 -2.69 -21.50
#